data_b094d7b5ab802c201443efe1a62ba5c2
#
_entry.id   b094d7b5ab802c201443efe1a62ba5c2
#
_cell.length_a   1.000
_cell.length_b   1.000
_cell.length_c   1.000
_cell.angle_alpha   90.00
_cell.angle_beta   90.00
_cell.angle_gamma   90.00
#
_symmetry.space_group_name_H-M   'P 1'
#
loop_
_entity.id
_entity.type
_entity.pdbx_description
1 polymer ?
#
loop_
_entity_poly.entity_id
_entity_poly.type
_entity_poly.pdbx_seq_one_letter_code
_entity_poly.pdbx_strand_id
1 'polypeptide(L)'
;MSENESDSLADETGRNRPSGDGDVTARDGPIVAGRDAAVVCRSALAWARERDYAGYDPYDGLNSPVLSTVSRHWALRLVAIHGVQHFPLNLRPLFRVPEERNPKGIGLFASTYLNEYERTGEAADLREAERLLDWLVDNRSPAFRRSSWGYNFDWQNSTKFFLPAEHPCGVVTVFCARPFLRHHELTDDDRSLEIARDAAEFLLEDIGTETVDGYAALTYTPYDSYVAVNANALAADLLWRVGRRVDDERLLDRARELFAFVVDAQTDAGGWHYSVPASNSHLGYDNFHTGFVLESLSRYVRDVDADHPARDAYERGMRFHRENHFEPDGAPKFEDDQSRPYDAHAAAQALITFTRRDDPADAELARRVLGWTVDRLYDPEGYFYRRIGRFVNDETPYIRWSQAWMCLGLSVFLKRKGGEV
;
A
#
# COMPACT_ATOMS: atom_id res chain seq x y z
N MET A 1 19.15 78.55 -21.68
CA MET A 1 18.11 78.52 -22.73
C MET A 1 17.91 77.05 -23.08
N SER A 2 16.67 76.59 -22.86
CA SER A 2 16.02 75.33 -23.28
C SER A 2 16.66 74.01 -22.81
N GLU A 3 16.25 73.40 -21.76
CA GLU A 3 15.08 72.50 -21.52
C GLU A 3 14.89 71.48 -22.62
N ASN A 4 15.07 70.22 -22.22
CA ASN A 4 14.42 69.12 -22.91
C ASN A 4 14.07 67.97 -21.91
N GLU A 5 12.80 67.81 -21.70
CA GLU A 5 12.15 66.67 -21.06
C GLU A 5 12.24 65.43 -21.96
N SER A 6 12.50 64.30 -21.38
CA SER A 6 12.29 62.99 -22.02
C SER A 6 11.40 62.11 -21.17
N ASP A 7 10.26 61.91 -21.72
CA ASP A 7 9.15 61.09 -21.22
C ASP A 7 9.54 59.63 -21.12
N SER A 8 9.22 59.00 -19.98
CA SER A 8 9.40 57.56 -19.72
C SER A 8 8.07 56.86 -19.93
N LEU A 9 8.01 55.98 -20.88
CA LEU A 9 6.91 55.04 -21.03
C LEU A 9 7.13 53.84 -20.09
N ALA A 10 6.28 53.74 -19.07
CA ALA A 10 6.17 52.59 -18.21
C ALA A 10 5.30 51.51 -18.88
N ASP A 11 5.81 50.29 -18.99
CA ASP A 11 5.09 49.12 -19.43
C ASP A 11 4.41 48.45 -18.21
N GLU A 12 3.10 48.61 -18.11
CA GLU A 12 2.25 47.95 -17.15
C GLU A 12 1.80 46.56 -17.68
N THR A 13 2.46 45.49 -17.28
CA THR A 13 1.88 44.18 -17.35
C THR A 13 1.76 43.57 -15.94
N GLY A 14 0.77 44.04 -15.21
CA GLY A 14 0.34 43.48 -13.96
C GLY A 14 -0.32 42.11 -14.16
N ARG A 15 0.40 41.01 -13.91
CA ARG A 15 -0.20 39.71 -13.67
C ARG A 15 -0.60 39.60 -12.19
N ASN A 16 -1.89 39.77 -11.96
CA ASN A 16 -2.56 39.47 -10.70
C ASN A 16 -2.31 38.00 -10.32
N ARG A 17 -1.50 37.78 -9.31
CA ARG A 17 -1.50 36.49 -8.55
C ARG A 17 -2.68 36.54 -7.55
N PRO A 18 -3.55 35.55 -7.48
CA PRO A 18 -4.53 35.49 -6.41
C PRO A 18 -3.77 35.20 -5.11
N SER A 19 -3.76 36.16 -4.21
CA SER A 19 -3.40 35.99 -2.81
C SER A 19 -4.55 35.23 -2.14
N GLY A 20 -4.42 33.92 -2.08
CA GLY A 20 -5.24 33.06 -1.25
C GLY A 20 -4.51 32.79 0.07
N ASP A 21 -4.40 33.77 0.95
CA ASP A 21 -4.12 33.54 2.37
C ASP A 21 -5.37 32.91 3.02
N GLY A 22 -5.52 31.60 2.83
CA GLY A 22 -6.28 30.76 3.72
C GLY A 22 -5.40 30.45 4.92
N ASP A 23 -5.70 31.02 6.04
CA ASP A 23 -5.11 30.69 7.33
C ASP A 23 -5.33 29.19 7.64
N VAL A 24 -4.38 28.36 7.18
CA VAL A 24 -4.32 26.94 7.49
C VAL A 24 -3.66 26.84 8.85
N THR A 25 -4.45 26.84 9.92
CA THR A 25 -4.03 26.31 11.21
C THR A 25 -3.81 24.81 11.08
N ALA A 26 -2.80 24.44 10.29
CA ALA A 26 -2.35 23.08 10.14
C ALA A 26 -1.77 22.65 11.49
N ARG A 27 -2.27 21.56 12.07
CA ARG A 27 -1.57 20.85 13.10
C ARG A 27 -0.30 20.31 12.47
N ASP A 28 0.82 20.93 12.82
CA ASP A 28 2.12 20.63 12.26
C ASP A 28 2.51 19.18 12.58
N GLY A 29 3.12 18.51 11.61
CA GLY A 29 3.72 17.21 11.80
C GLY A 29 5.15 17.32 12.32
N PRO A 30 5.81 16.21 12.64
CA PRO A 30 7.22 16.21 13.00
C PRO A 30 8.09 16.63 11.81
N ILE A 31 9.13 17.43 12.09
CA ILE A 31 10.11 17.80 11.08
C ILE A 31 11.03 16.61 10.79
N VAL A 32 11.09 16.19 9.54
CA VAL A 32 11.95 15.10 9.04
C VAL A 32 12.70 15.56 7.80
N ALA A 33 14.01 15.36 7.77
CA ALA A 33 14.87 15.88 6.68
C ALA A 33 14.60 17.36 6.35
N GLY A 34 14.33 18.19 7.38
CA GLY A 34 14.03 19.62 7.22
C GLY A 34 12.64 19.94 6.68
N ARG A 35 11.74 18.98 6.56
CA ARG A 35 10.36 19.15 6.06
C ARG A 35 9.35 18.69 7.11
N ASP A 36 8.21 19.33 7.16
CA ASP A 36 7.06 18.88 7.96
C ASP A 36 6.42 17.66 7.30
N ALA A 37 6.32 16.55 8.02
CA ALA A 37 5.77 15.29 7.51
C ALA A 37 4.28 15.43 7.09
N ALA A 38 3.51 16.29 7.75
CA ALA A 38 2.12 16.55 7.36
C ALA A 38 2.05 17.34 6.05
N VAL A 39 2.98 18.26 5.82
CA VAL A 39 3.11 18.98 4.54
C VAL A 39 3.49 18.01 3.43
N VAL A 40 4.44 17.11 3.67
CA VAL A 40 4.84 16.07 2.69
C VAL A 40 3.65 15.17 2.33
N CYS A 41 2.87 14.71 3.33
CA CYS A 41 1.68 13.89 3.10
C CYS A 41 0.62 14.62 2.26
N ARG A 42 0.31 15.87 2.62
CA ARG A 42 -0.67 16.70 1.88
C ARG A 42 -0.21 16.98 0.44
N SER A 43 1.07 17.26 0.24
CA SER A 43 1.62 17.47 -1.11
C SER A 43 1.51 16.23 -1.98
N ALA A 44 1.80 15.05 -1.42
CA ALA A 44 1.67 13.78 -2.16
C ALA A 44 0.20 13.44 -2.48
N LEU A 45 -0.73 13.73 -1.56
CA LEU A 45 -2.17 13.60 -1.82
C LEU A 45 -2.65 14.58 -2.88
N ALA A 46 -2.20 15.84 -2.84
CA ALA A 46 -2.54 16.85 -3.84
C ALA A 46 -2.04 16.44 -5.23
N TRP A 47 -0.78 15.99 -5.32
CA TRP A 47 -0.19 15.49 -6.57
C TRP A 47 -0.99 14.34 -7.18
N ALA A 48 -1.42 13.37 -6.35
CA ALA A 48 -2.25 12.24 -6.80
C ALA A 48 -3.66 12.69 -7.20
N ARG A 49 -4.26 13.61 -6.45
CA ARG A 49 -5.61 14.14 -6.72
C ARG A 49 -5.68 14.95 -8.01
N GLU A 50 -4.67 15.76 -8.32
CA GLU A 50 -4.56 16.49 -9.59
C GLU A 50 -4.55 15.58 -10.82
N ARG A 51 -4.12 14.33 -10.65
CA ARG A 51 -4.10 13.25 -11.66
C ARG A 51 -5.30 12.31 -11.55
N ASP A 52 -6.29 12.70 -10.75
CA ASP A 52 -7.47 11.88 -10.48
C ASP A 52 -7.11 10.45 -10.04
N TYR A 53 -5.99 10.31 -9.31
CA TYR A 53 -5.42 9.04 -8.83
C TYR A 53 -5.10 8.04 -9.95
N ALA A 54 -4.94 8.51 -11.18
CA ALA A 54 -4.47 7.74 -12.31
C ALA A 54 -2.94 7.87 -12.47
N GLY A 55 -2.30 6.82 -12.97
CA GLY A 55 -0.87 6.78 -13.22
C GLY A 55 -0.40 5.39 -13.60
N TYR A 56 0.90 5.26 -13.82
CA TYR A 56 1.51 3.97 -14.14
C TYR A 56 1.62 3.04 -12.92
N ASP A 57 1.74 1.75 -13.22
CA ASP A 57 2.06 0.68 -12.26
C ASP A 57 3.33 -0.06 -12.70
N PRO A 58 4.16 -0.61 -11.79
CA PRO A 58 5.33 -1.39 -12.19
C PRO A 58 5.02 -2.58 -13.11
N TYR A 59 3.82 -3.13 -13.06
CA TYR A 59 3.42 -4.36 -13.75
C TYR A 59 2.45 -4.15 -14.92
N ASP A 60 2.15 -2.92 -15.29
CA ASP A 60 1.15 -2.52 -16.30
C ASP A 60 1.60 -2.67 -17.77
N GLY A 61 2.76 -3.25 -18.02
CA GLY A 61 3.32 -3.35 -19.38
C GLY A 61 2.39 -3.98 -20.40
N LEU A 62 1.51 -4.89 -19.99
CA LEU A 62 0.53 -5.55 -20.87
C LEU A 62 -0.72 -4.69 -21.18
N ASN A 63 -0.93 -3.57 -20.49
CA ASN A 63 -1.98 -2.58 -20.87
C ASN A 63 -1.60 -1.81 -22.14
N SER A 64 -0.36 -1.96 -22.61
CA SER A 64 0.06 -1.42 -23.90
C SER A 64 -0.70 -2.05 -25.05
N PRO A 65 -1.39 -1.29 -25.91
CA PRO A 65 -2.02 -1.83 -27.13
C PRO A 65 -1.00 -2.39 -28.13
N VAL A 66 0.28 -1.98 -28.03
CA VAL A 66 1.36 -2.48 -28.87
C VAL A 66 1.90 -3.81 -28.33
N LEU A 67 2.23 -3.85 -27.03
CA LEU A 67 2.82 -5.05 -26.41
C LEU A 67 1.80 -6.20 -26.29
N SER A 68 0.53 -5.89 -26.02
CA SER A 68 -0.55 -6.90 -25.92
C SER A 68 -0.73 -7.70 -27.22
N THR A 69 -0.56 -7.07 -28.39
CA THR A 69 -0.70 -7.75 -29.68
C THR A 69 0.37 -8.82 -29.92
N VAL A 70 1.57 -8.61 -29.40
CA VAL A 70 2.72 -9.55 -29.56
C VAL A 70 2.87 -10.50 -28.38
N SER A 71 2.21 -10.24 -27.25
CA SER A 71 2.36 -10.97 -25.99
C SER A 71 1.34 -12.12 -25.84
N ARG A 72 1.06 -12.88 -26.91
CA ARG A 72 0.12 -14.01 -26.84
C ARG A 72 0.66 -15.24 -26.12
N HIS A 73 1.98 -15.39 -26.08
CA HIS A 73 2.66 -16.49 -25.40
C HIS A 73 3.18 -16.04 -24.03
N TRP A 74 3.11 -16.91 -23.03
CA TRP A 74 3.53 -16.59 -21.66
C TRP A 74 4.93 -15.97 -21.55
N ALA A 75 5.91 -16.49 -22.33
CA ALA A 75 7.27 -15.96 -22.30
C ALA A 75 7.36 -14.53 -22.84
N LEU A 76 6.58 -14.20 -23.87
CA LEU A 76 6.51 -12.83 -24.40
C LEU A 76 5.83 -11.87 -23.42
N ARG A 77 4.83 -12.33 -22.66
CA ARG A 77 4.23 -11.54 -21.57
C ARG A 77 5.26 -11.21 -20.49
N LEU A 78 6.04 -12.21 -20.05
CA LEU A 78 7.11 -11.96 -19.07
C LEU A 78 8.16 -10.98 -19.60
N VAL A 79 8.59 -11.13 -20.86
CA VAL A 79 9.53 -10.20 -21.50
C VAL A 79 8.93 -8.78 -21.58
N ALA A 80 7.65 -8.64 -21.93
CA ALA A 80 6.99 -7.34 -22.01
C ALA A 80 6.90 -6.68 -20.64
N ILE A 81 6.43 -7.40 -19.60
CA ILE A 81 6.32 -6.87 -18.24
C ILE A 81 7.69 -6.49 -17.69
N HIS A 82 8.65 -7.43 -17.68
CA HIS A 82 9.98 -7.19 -17.12
C HIS A 82 10.80 -6.21 -17.94
N GLY A 83 10.65 -6.22 -19.27
CA GLY A 83 11.31 -5.27 -20.16
C GLY A 83 10.90 -3.83 -19.85
N VAL A 84 9.60 -3.57 -19.65
CA VAL A 84 9.11 -2.23 -19.28
C VAL A 84 9.47 -1.90 -17.83
N GLN A 85 9.42 -2.89 -16.93
CA GLN A 85 9.66 -2.70 -15.49
C GLN A 85 11.13 -2.41 -15.15
N HIS A 86 12.07 -3.07 -15.81
CA HIS A 86 13.50 -3.03 -15.45
C HIS A 86 14.35 -2.17 -16.39
N PHE A 87 13.76 -1.61 -17.45
CA PHE A 87 14.50 -0.71 -18.32
C PHE A 87 14.86 0.59 -17.57
N PRO A 88 16.06 1.14 -17.77
CA PRO A 88 16.54 2.33 -17.06
C PRO A 88 15.69 3.59 -17.25
N LEU A 89 14.97 3.66 -18.37
CA LEU A 89 14.07 4.77 -18.70
C LEU A 89 12.63 4.29 -18.67
N ASN A 90 11.69 5.15 -18.31
CA ASN A 90 10.28 4.83 -18.40
C ASN A 90 9.83 4.70 -19.87
N LEU A 91 9.68 3.46 -20.35
CA LEU A 91 9.27 3.16 -21.73
C LEU A 91 7.74 3.20 -21.93
N ARG A 92 6.94 3.38 -20.89
CA ARG A 92 5.47 3.34 -20.96
C ARG A 92 4.86 4.31 -21.96
N PRO A 93 5.29 5.59 -22.00
CA PRO A 93 4.79 6.52 -23.01
C PRO A 93 5.09 6.08 -24.45
N LEU A 94 6.27 5.48 -24.69
CA LEU A 94 6.66 4.97 -26.02
C LEU A 94 5.75 3.82 -26.45
N PHE A 95 5.42 2.91 -25.55
CA PHE A 95 4.53 1.78 -25.82
C PHE A 95 3.05 2.10 -25.62
N ARG A 96 2.70 3.37 -25.38
CA ARG A 96 1.32 3.83 -25.15
C ARG A 96 0.60 3.08 -24.04
N VAL A 97 1.31 2.72 -22.98
CA VAL A 97 0.68 2.21 -21.75
C VAL A 97 -0.19 3.34 -21.18
N PRO A 98 -1.49 3.15 -20.90
CA PRO A 98 -2.33 4.19 -20.35
C PRO A 98 -2.00 4.45 -18.88
N GLU A 99 -2.21 5.68 -18.43
CA GLU A 99 -2.26 6.01 -17.01
C GLU A 99 -3.67 5.78 -16.51
N GLU A 100 -3.82 4.86 -15.55
CA GLU A 100 -5.14 4.41 -15.07
C GLU A 100 -5.20 4.38 -13.56
N ARG A 101 -6.42 4.39 -13.02
CA ARG A 101 -6.68 4.09 -11.61
C ARG A 101 -6.51 2.60 -11.35
N ASN A 102 -5.90 2.28 -10.22
CA ASN A 102 -5.77 0.91 -9.75
C ASN A 102 -6.64 0.69 -8.51
N PRO A 103 -7.52 -0.33 -8.43
CA PRO A 103 -8.40 -0.54 -7.29
C PRO A 103 -7.68 -0.58 -5.95
N LYS A 104 -6.55 -1.30 -5.84
CA LYS A 104 -5.73 -1.32 -4.62
C LYS A 104 -5.17 0.07 -4.29
N GLY A 105 -4.73 0.85 -5.30
CA GLY A 105 -4.27 2.23 -5.11
C GLY A 105 -5.39 3.13 -4.57
N ILE A 106 -6.59 3.03 -5.13
CA ILE A 106 -7.76 3.78 -4.65
C ILE A 106 -8.12 3.41 -3.21
N GLY A 107 -8.09 2.11 -2.86
CA GLY A 107 -8.31 1.67 -1.47
C GLY A 107 -7.28 2.23 -0.48
N LEU A 108 -6.02 2.33 -0.88
CA LEU A 108 -4.95 2.93 -0.06
C LEU A 108 -5.15 4.45 0.10
N PHE A 109 -5.51 5.18 -0.96
CA PHE A 109 -5.83 6.61 -0.87
C PHE A 109 -7.08 6.87 -0.03
N ALA A 110 -8.15 6.09 -0.19
CA ALA A 110 -9.34 6.18 0.66
C ALA A 110 -8.98 5.98 2.14
N SER A 111 -8.17 4.96 2.45
CA SER A 111 -7.66 4.72 3.81
C SER A 111 -6.84 5.91 4.34
N THR A 112 -6.05 6.55 3.48
CA THR A 112 -5.27 7.74 3.82
C THR A 112 -6.17 8.91 4.20
N TYR A 113 -7.17 9.22 3.38
CA TYR A 113 -8.12 10.31 3.67
C TYR A 113 -8.95 10.05 4.92
N LEU A 114 -9.35 8.80 5.20
CA LEU A 114 -10.00 8.44 6.46
C LEU A 114 -9.08 8.64 7.67
N ASN A 115 -7.79 8.34 7.54
CA ASN A 115 -6.81 8.63 8.60
C ASN A 115 -6.61 10.14 8.80
N GLU A 116 -6.56 10.94 7.73
CA GLU A 116 -6.47 12.40 7.82
C GLU A 116 -7.75 13.00 8.42
N TYR A 117 -8.93 12.53 8.02
CA TYR A 117 -10.20 12.94 8.66
C TYR A 117 -10.21 12.66 10.17
N GLU A 118 -9.82 11.45 10.58
CA GLU A 118 -9.74 11.12 12.02
C GLU A 118 -8.74 12.01 12.78
N ARG A 119 -7.62 12.36 12.14
CA ARG A 119 -6.56 13.19 12.72
C ARG A 119 -6.93 14.67 12.80
N THR A 120 -7.59 15.22 11.78
CA THR A 120 -7.82 16.66 11.62
C THR A 120 -9.26 17.10 11.84
N GLY A 121 -10.24 16.22 11.61
CA GLY A 121 -11.67 16.54 11.59
C GLY A 121 -12.13 17.23 10.30
N GLU A 122 -11.27 17.33 9.29
CA GLU A 122 -11.58 18.04 8.04
C GLU A 122 -12.61 17.27 7.19
N ALA A 123 -13.82 17.80 7.09
CA ALA A 123 -14.89 17.17 6.31
C ALA A 123 -14.58 17.02 4.81
N ALA A 124 -13.61 17.75 4.29
CA ALA A 124 -13.15 17.61 2.91
C ALA A 124 -12.45 16.26 2.67
N ASP A 125 -11.69 15.78 3.68
CA ASP A 125 -11.00 14.50 3.61
C ASP A 125 -12.02 13.34 3.64
N LEU A 126 -13.06 13.44 4.47
CA LEU A 126 -14.13 12.44 4.47
C LEU A 126 -14.85 12.37 3.12
N ARG A 127 -15.23 13.52 2.56
CA ARG A 127 -15.89 13.54 1.23
C ARG A 127 -15.02 12.97 0.13
N GLU A 128 -13.71 13.20 0.18
CA GLU A 128 -12.81 12.63 -0.82
C GLU A 128 -12.66 11.11 -0.63
N ALA A 129 -12.61 10.62 0.61
CA ALA A 129 -12.65 9.19 0.91
C ALA A 129 -13.93 8.55 0.36
N GLU A 130 -15.10 9.14 0.62
CA GLU A 130 -16.41 8.67 0.12
C GLU A 130 -16.43 8.59 -1.43
N ARG A 131 -15.90 9.61 -2.11
CA ARG A 131 -15.79 9.62 -3.59
C ARG A 131 -14.94 8.45 -4.11
N LEU A 132 -13.86 8.12 -3.41
CA LEU A 132 -13.00 6.98 -3.77
C LEU A 132 -13.66 5.64 -3.44
N LEU A 133 -14.41 5.56 -2.35
CA LEU A 133 -15.20 4.38 -1.99
C LEU A 133 -16.31 4.12 -3.02
N ASP A 134 -17.02 5.14 -3.47
CA ASP A 134 -18.02 5.01 -4.53
C ASP A 134 -17.39 4.49 -5.83
N TRP A 135 -16.21 5.02 -6.20
CA TRP A 135 -15.48 4.49 -7.35
C TRP A 135 -15.15 2.99 -7.19
N LEU A 136 -14.74 2.54 -6.01
CA LEU A 136 -14.49 1.12 -5.75
C LEU A 136 -15.76 0.28 -5.89
N VAL A 137 -16.92 0.79 -5.47
CA VAL A 137 -18.22 0.09 -5.66
C VAL A 137 -18.52 -0.11 -7.13
N ASP A 138 -18.29 0.91 -7.96
CA ASP A 138 -18.55 0.87 -9.39
C ASP A 138 -17.54 0.01 -10.16
N ASN A 139 -16.35 -0.24 -9.59
CA ASN A 139 -15.25 -0.97 -10.21
C ASN A 139 -14.91 -2.29 -9.50
N ARG A 140 -15.95 -2.96 -8.94
CA ARG A 140 -15.80 -4.33 -8.44
C ARG A 140 -15.54 -5.29 -9.59
N SER A 141 -14.87 -6.39 -9.30
CA SER A 141 -14.66 -7.45 -10.27
C SER A 141 -16.00 -7.98 -10.81
N PRO A 142 -16.18 -8.06 -12.12
CA PRO A 142 -17.39 -8.62 -12.70
C PRO A 142 -17.43 -10.17 -12.63
N ALA A 143 -16.32 -10.80 -12.22
CA ALA A 143 -16.19 -12.25 -12.23
C ALA A 143 -16.96 -12.94 -11.08
N PHE A 144 -17.27 -12.22 -10.01
CA PHE A 144 -17.97 -12.74 -8.84
C PHE A 144 -19.14 -11.83 -8.45
N ARG A 145 -20.14 -12.42 -7.78
CA ARG A 145 -21.28 -11.64 -7.26
C ARG A 145 -20.94 -10.87 -6.00
N ARG A 146 -20.02 -11.44 -5.19
CA ARG A 146 -19.54 -10.81 -3.97
C ARG A 146 -18.53 -9.70 -4.28
N SER A 147 -18.49 -8.71 -3.43
CA SER A 147 -17.56 -7.59 -3.54
C SER A 147 -16.12 -8.07 -3.51
N SER A 148 -15.44 -7.95 -4.62
CA SER A 148 -14.05 -8.38 -4.80
C SER A 148 -13.39 -7.52 -5.86
N TRP A 149 -12.07 -7.43 -5.83
CA TRP A 149 -11.30 -6.57 -6.73
C TRP A 149 -10.04 -7.26 -7.21
N GLY A 150 -9.66 -6.94 -8.45
CA GLY A 150 -8.43 -7.33 -9.09
C GLY A 150 -7.57 -6.13 -9.48
N TYR A 151 -6.44 -6.38 -10.09
CA TYR A 151 -5.63 -5.33 -10.72
C TYR A 151 -6.27 -4.88 -12.04
N ASN A 152 -6.02 -3.63 -12.43
CA ASN A 152 -6.45 -3.07 -13.72
C ASN A 152 -5.54 -3.49 -14.90
N PHE A 153 -4.69 -4.51 -14.71
CA PHE A 153 -3.75 -5.01 -15.72
C PHE A 153 -3.63 -6.52 -15.65
N ASP A 154 -3.30 -7.13 -16.79
CA ASP A 154 -2.91 -8.53 -16.86
C ASP A 154 -1.58 -8.73 -16.12
N TRP A 155 -1.55 -9.66 -15.17
CA TRP A 155 -0.36 -9.95 -14.40
C TRP A 155 0.13 -11.37 -14.60
N GLN A 156 1.38 -11.50 -15.07
CA GLN A 156 2.09 -12.76 -15.15
C GLN A 156 3.36 -12.70 -14.31
N ASN A 157 3.42 -13.53 -13.28
CA ASN A 157 4.57 -13.59 -12.37
C ASN A 157 5.53 -14.75 -12.73
N SER A 158 4.99 -15.86 -13.24
CA SER A 158 5.77 -17.04 -13.59
C SER A 158 5.13 -17.78 -14.76
N THR A 159 5.74 -18.87 -15.19
CA THR A 159 5.15 -19.75 -16.21
C THR A 159 3.82 -20.38 -15.80
N LYS A 160 3.57 -20.47 -14.49
CA LYS A 160 2.41 -21.16 -13.90
C LYS A 160 1.33 -20.19 -13.36
N PHE A 161 1.64 -18.90 -13.27
CA PHE A 161 0.74 -17.91 -12.69
C PHE A 161 0.45 -16.80 -13.68
N PHE A 162 -0.81 -16.69 -14.08
CA PHE A 162 -1.36 -15.59 -14.89
C PHE A 162 -2.71 -15.17 -14.33
N LEU A 163 -2.85 -13.90 -14.00
CA LEU A 163 -4.08 -13.29 -13.53
C LEU A 163 -4.52 -12.22 -14.55
N PRO A 164 -5.64 -12.41 -15.25
CA PRO A 164 -6.17 -11.39 -16.15
C PRO A 164 -6.58 -10.13 -15.40
N ALA A 165 -6.58 -8.99 -16.08
CA ALA A 165 -7.10 -7.74 -15.56
C ALA A 165 -8.51 -7.92 -14.97
N GLU A 166 -8.81 -7.20 -13.92
CA GLU A 166 -10.09 -7.20 -13.18
C GLU A 166 -10.47 -8.53 -12.51
N HIS A 167 -9.72 -9.62 -12.73
CA HIS A 167 -9.96 -10.87 -12.00
C HIS A 167 -9.51 -10.71 -10.55
N PRO A 168 -10.34 -11.11 -9.57
CA PRO A 168 -10.09 -10.79 -8.18
C PRO A 168 -8.99 -11.66 -7.58
N CYS A 169 -8.28 -11.09 -6.62
CA CYS A 169 -7.39 -11.82 -5.73
C CYS A 169 -7.57 -11.36 -4.27
N GLY A 170 -7.19 -12.22 -3.33
CA GLY A 170 -7.35 -11.94 -1.90
C GLY A 170 -6.69 -10.63 -1.47
N VAL A 171 -5.46 -10.39 -1.92
CA VAL A 171 -4.69 -9.19 -1.53
C VAL A 171 -5.35 -7.88 -1.98
N VAL A 172 -5.77 -7.78 -3.25
CA VAL A 172 -6.44 -6.55 -3.75
C VAL A 172 -7.77 -6.35 -3.03
N THR A 173 -8.55 -7.43 -2.88
CA THR A 173 -9.84 -7.40 -2.19
C THR A 173 -9.70 -6.89 -0.75
N VAL A 174 -8.70 -7.37 0.01
CA VAL A 174 -8.47 -6.89 1.39
C VAL A 174 -8.17 -5.40 1.41
N PHE A 175 -7.27 -4.89 0.55
CA PHE A 175 -6.92 -3.47 0.55
C PHE A 175 -8.06 -2.56 0.05
N CYS A 176 -8.97 -3.07 -0.79
CA CYS A 176 -10.18 -2.36 -1.18
C CYS A 176 -11.28 -2.41 -0.10
N ALA A 177 -11.39 -3.51 0.65
CA ALA A 177 -12.41 -3.68 1.70
C ALA A 177 -12.08 -2.93 3.01
N ARG A 178 -10.79 -2.82 3.37
CA ARG A 178 -10.35 -2.16 4.61
C ARG A 178 -10.88 -0.74 4.78
N PRO A 179 -10.86 0.16 3.78
CA PRO A 179 -11.39 1.50 3.93
C PRO A 179 -12.92 1.53 4.11
N PHE A 180 -13.69 0.59 3.57
CA PHE A 180 -15.12 0.49 3.86
C PHE A 180 -15.38 0.16 5.33
N LEU A 181 -14.69 -0.85 5.87
CA LEU A 181 -14.78 -1.14 7.31
C LEU A 181 -14.39 0.08 8.14
N ARG A 182 -13.32 0.78 7.76
CA ARG A 182 -12.86 1.98 8.48
C ARG A 182 -13.84 3.14 8.36
N HIS A 183 -14.45 3.33 7.19
CA HIS A 183 -15.48 4.34 6.98
C HIS A 183 -16.68 4.10 7.92
N HIS A 184 -17.17 2.86 7.99
CA HIS A 184 -18.22 2.50 8.95
C HIS A 184 -17.78 2.75 10.40
N GLU A 185 -16.54 2.42 10.81
CA GLU A 185 -16.04 2.69 12.16
C GLU A 185 -16.04 4.19 12.53
N LEU A 186 -15.94 5.09 11.54
CA LEU A 186 -15.89 6.54 11.74
C LEU A 186 -17.24 7.24 11.59
N THR A 187 -18.17 6.66 10.83
CA THR A 187 -19.40 7.35 10.41
C THR A 187 -20.67 6.58 10.74
N ASP A 188 -20.56 5.34 11.23
CA ASP A 188 -21.68 4.38 11.41
C ASP A 188 -22.46 4.09 10.11
N ASP A 189 -21.83 4.26 8.92
CA ASP A 189 -22.46 3.95 7.62
C ASP A 189 -22.60 2.44 7.41
N ASP A 190 -23.83 1.93 7.48
CA ASP A 190 -24.14 0.50 7.34
C ASP A 190 -23.84 -0.04 5.93
N ARG A 191 -23.98 0.78 4.88
CA ARG A 191 -23.64 0.36 3.51
C ARG A 191 -22.17 -0.02 3.39
N SER A 192 -21.30 0.73 4.02
CA SER A 192 -19.86 0.43 4.05
C SER A 192 -19.57 -0.88 4.80
N LEU A 193 -20.26 -1.12 5.92
CA LEU A 193 -20.14 -2.40 6.63
C LEU A 193 -20.61 -3.58 5.79
N GLU A 194 -21.73 -3.44 5.07
CA GLU A 194 -22.25 -4.48 4.17
C GLU A 194 -21.25 -4.83 3.06
N ILE A 195 -20.58 -3.83 2.45
CA ILE A 195 -19.57 -4.04 1.41
C ILE A 195 -18.33 -4.75 2.01
N ALA A 196 -17.88 -4.33 3.19
CA ALA A 196 -16.75 -4.98 3.85
C ALA A 196 -17.06 -6.43 4.24
N ARG A 197 -18.30 -6.69 4.70
CA ARG A 197 -18.79 -8.04 4.99
C ARG A 197 -18.86 -8.90 3.73
N ASP A 198 -19.42 -8.39 2.65
CA ASP A 198 -19.52 -9.10 1.38
C ASP A 198 -18.14 -9.45 0.80
N ALA A 199 -17.14 -8.58 1.02
CA ALA A 199 -15.74 -8.87 0.67
C ALA A 199 -15.11 -9.93 1.60
N ALA A 200 -15.46 -9.96 2.87
CA ALA A 200 -15.04 -11.02 3.79
C ALA A 200 -15.68 -12.38 3.41
N GLU A 201 -16.95 -12.38 3.01
CA GLU A 201 -17.62 -13.58 2.50
C GLU A 201 -16.97 -14.09 1.19
N PHE A 202 -16.47 -13.19 0.31
CA PHE A 202 -15.68 -13.59 -0.86
C PHE A 202 -14.40 -14.35 -0.44
N LEU A 203 -13.68 -13.87 0.57
CA LEU A 203 -12.50 -14.56 1.09
C LEU A 203 -12.84 -15.90 1.73
N LEU A 204 -13.99 -16.01 2.39
CA LEU A 204 -14.43 -17.23 3.05
C LEU A 204 -14.87 -18.32 2.07
N GLU A 205 -15.61 -17.93 1.01
CA GLU A 205 -16.38 -18.88 0.20
C GLU A 205 -15.88 -19.04 -1.24
N ASP A 206 -15.26 -17.97 -1.82
CA ASP A 206 -14.92 -17.95 -3.24
C ASP A 206 -13.41 -18.10 -3.52
N ILE A 207 -12.54 -17.79 -2.56
CA ILE A 207 -11.10 -18.09 -2.65
C ILE A 207 -10.86 -19.57 -2.37
N GLY A 208 -9.95 -20.20 -3.13
CA GLY A 208 -9.58 -21.60 -2.92
C GLY A 208 -8.90 -21.84 -1.57
N THR A 209 -8.94 -23.07 -1.11
CA THR A 209 -8.28 -23.51 0.13
C THR A 209 -7.37 -24.69 -0.18
N GLU A 210 -6.12 -24.61 0.30
CA GLU A 210 -5.15 -25.70 0.29
C GLU A 210 -4.85 -26.14 1.73
N THR A 211 -4.41 -27.39 1.89
CA THR A 211 -3.89 -27.87 3.17
C THR A 211 -2.36 -27.89 3.13
N VAL A 212 -1.74 -27.13 4.01
CA VAL A 212 -0.28 -26.99 4.12
C VAL A 212 0.13 -27.40 5.53
N ASP A 213 0.91 -28.47 5.66
CA ASP A 213 1.41 -29.02 6.93
C ASP A 213 0.31 -29.24 7.99
N GLY A 214 -0.90 -29.58 7.53
CA GLY A 214 -2.07 -29.81 8.39
C GLY A 214 -2.91 -28.58 8.68
N TYR A 215 -2.51 -27.39 8.22
CA TYR A 215 -3.24 -26.15 8.34
C TYR A 215 -3.99 -25.79 7.06
N ALA A 216 -5.18 -25.21 7.21
CA ALA A 216 -5.93 -24.66 6.07
C ALA A 216 -5.38 -23.30 5.69
N ALA A 217 -5.02 -23.11 4.42
CA ALA A 217 -4.51 -21.85 3.87
C ALA A 217 -5.31 -21.45 2.62
N LEU A 218 -5.52 -20.14 2.44
CA LEU A 218 -6.14 -19.60 1.23
C LEU A 218 -5.13 -19.59 0.08
N THR A 219 -5.61 -19.91 -1.12
CA THR A 219 -4.89 -19.65 -2.37
C THR A 219 -4.83 -18.16 -2.66
N TYR A 220 -3.92 -17.74 -3.56
CA TYR A 220 -3.76 -16.32 -3.88
C TYR A 220 -4.97 -15.75 -4.66
N THR A 221 -5.54 -16.58 -5.54
CA THR A 221 -6.76 -16.26 -6.31
C THR A 221 -7.72 -17.45 -6.31
N PRO A 222 -8.98 -17.28 -6.74
CA PRO A 222 -9.91 -18.40 -6.95
C PRO A 222 -9.47 -19.41 -8.03
N TYR A 223 -8.42 -19.12 -8.79
CA TYR A 223 -8.06 -19.84 -10.02
C TYR A 223 -6.72 -20.58 -9.94
N ASP A 224 -6.03 -20.50 -8.81
CA ASP A 224 -4.71 -21.12 -8.63
C ASP A 224 -4.64 -21.92 -7.33
N SER A 225 -3.52 -22.57 -7.09
CA SER A 225 -3.18 -23.26 -5.85
C SER A 225 -1.96 -22.63 -5.15
N TYR A 226 -1.65 -21.38 -5.48
CA TYR A 226 -0.50 -20.68 -4.93
C TYR A 226 -0.81 -20.14 -3.53
N VAL A 227 -0.03 -20.55 -2.53
CA VAL A 227 -0.19 -20.10 -1.15
C VAL A 227 0.88 -19.06 -0.80
N ALA A 228 0.46 -17.83 -0.54
CA ALA A 228 1.31 -16.75 -0.04
C ALA A 228 1.01 -16.45 1.43
N VAL A 229 2.03 -16.45 2.28
CA VAL A 229 1.85 -16.31 3.74
C VAL A 229 1.25 -14.94 4.10
N ASN A 230 1.78 -13.88 3.50
CA ASN A 230 1.27 -12.52 3.71
C ASN A 230 -0.17 -12.32 3.24
N ALA A 231 -0.59 -13.02 2.16
CA ALA A 231 -1.97 -12.95 1.67
C ALA A 231 -2.94 -13.58 2.68
N ASN A 232 -2.53 -14.68 3.31
CA ASN A 232 -3.27 -15.34 4.38
C ASN A 232 -3.36 -14.47 5.63
N ALA A 233 -2.27 -13.82 6.04
CA ALA A 233 -2.29 -12.88 7.16
C ALA A 233 -3.24 -11.69 6.93
N LEU A 234 -3.22 -11.12 5.72
CA LEU A 234 -4.11 -10.03 5.32
C LEU A 234 -5.57 -10.45 5.31
N ALA A 235 -5.87 -11.63 4.77
CA ALA A 235 -7.23 -12.19 4.76
C ALA A 235 -7.72 -12.48 6.19
N ALA A 236 -6.89 -13.10 7.03
CA ALA A 236 -7.19 -13.35 8.43
C ALA A 236 -7.54 -12.06 9.20
N ASP A 237 -6.76 -10.98 8.99
CA ASP A 237 -7.04 -9.68 9.61
C ASP A 237 -8.41 -9.09 9.19
N LEU A 238 -8.76 -9.18 7.90
CA LEU A 238 -10.06 -8.68 7.45
C LEU A 238 -11.21 -9.53 8.00
N LEU A 239 -11.10 -10.85 7.90
CA LEU A 239 -12.10 -11.79 8.44
C LEU A 239 -12.31 -11.59 9.93
N TRP A 240 -11.21 -11.44 10.70
CA TRP A 240 -11.26 -11.20 12.14
C TRP A 240 -11.99 -9.90 12.50
N ARG A 241 -11.60 -8.80 11.84
CA ARG A 241 -12.18 -7.49 12.12
C ARG A 241 -13.65 -7.39 11.73
N VAL A 242 -14.00 -7.91 10.55
CA VAL A 242 -15.40 -7.94 10.10
C VAL A 242 -16.21 -8.88 10.97
N GLY A 243 -15.74 -10.11 11.24
CA GLY A 243 -16.41 -11.09 12.07
C GLY A 243 -16.74 -10.55 13.46
N ARG A 244 -15.80 -9.84 14.10
CA ARG A 244 -16.05 -9.17 15.38
C ARG A 244 -17.06 -8.02 15.30
N ARG A 245 -17.10 -7.31 14.16
CA ARG A 245 -18.02 -6.17 13.99
C ARG A 245 -19.45 -6.61 13.77
N VAL A 246 -19.66 -7.77 13.11
CA VAL A 246 -20.99 -8.31 12.77
C VAL A 246 -21.38 -9.52 13.60
N ASP A 247 -20.57 -9.93 14.57
CA ASP A 247 -20.78 -11.11 15.45
C ASP A 247 -20.98 -12.41 14.64
N ASP A 248 -20.12 -12.64 13.62
CA ASP A 248 -20.18 -13.81 12.75
C ASP A 248 -19.04 -14.78 13.07
N GLU A 249 -19.39 -15.87 13.78
CA GLU A 249 -18.42 -16.87 14.23
C GLU A 249 -17.75 -17.65 13.08
N ARG A 250 -18.39 -17.79 11.91
CA ARG A 250 -17.77 -18.43 10.73
C ARG A 250 -16.57 -17.66 10.24
N LEU A 251 -16.67 -16.31 10.21
CA LEU A 251 -15.57 -15.43 9.85
C LEU A 251 -14.45 -15.48 10.89
N LEU A 252 -14.81 -15.52 12.17
CA LEU A 252 -13.86 -15.59 13.29
C LEU A 252 -13.11 -16.92 13.30
N ASP A 253 -13.79 -18.05 13.11
CA ASP A 253 -13.17 -19.37 13.04
C ASP A 253 -12.20 -19.46 11.87
N ARG A 254 -12.63 -19.00 10.69
CA ARG A 254 -11.73 -18.96 9.53
C ARG A 254 -10.51 -18.08 9.76
N ALA A 255 -10.67 -16.92 10.39
CA ALA A 255 -9.55 -16.06 10.76
C ALA A 255 -8.56 -16.76 11.71
N ARG A 256 -9.06 -17.50 12.72
CA ARG A 256 -8.22 -18.29 13.65
C ARG A 256 -7.42 -19.36 12.92
N GLU A 257 -8.04 -20.10 11.99
CA GLU A 257 -7.35 -21.10 11.16
C GLU A 257 -6.22 -20.49 10.34
N LEU A 258 -6.48 -19.36 9.67
CA LEU A 258 -5.48 -18.69 8.85
C LEU A 258 -4.35 -18.07 9.70
N PHE A 259 -4.65 -17.51 10.87
CA PHE A 259 -3.60 -17.06 11.79
C PHE A 259 -2.79 -18.24 12.36
N ALA A 260 -3.40 -19.39 12.62
CA ALA A 260 -2.67 -20.60 13.02
C ALA A 260 -1.68 -21.03 11.93
N PHE A 261 -2.11 -21.04 10.65
CA PHE A 261 -1.21 -21.26 9.51
C PHE A 261 -0.07 -20.23 9.46
N VAL A 262 -0.35 -18.94 9.62
CA VAL A 262 0.67 -17.88 9.59
C VAL A 262 1.68 -18.04 10.73
N VAL A 263 1.24 -18.44 11.91
CA VAL A 263 2.13 -18.70 13.07
C VAL A 263 3.02 -19.91 12.80
N ASP A 264 2.47 -21.00 12.27
CA ASP A 264 3.22 -22.21 11.93
C ASP A 264 4.25 -22.00 10.81
N ALA A 265 3.91 -21.17 9.82
CA ALA A 265 4.80 -20.81 8.70
C ALA A 265 5.99 -19.92 9.10
N GLN A 266 6.07 -19.46 10.37
CA GLN A 266 7.23 -18.69 10.84
C GLN A 266 8.44 -19.58 10.99
N THR A 267 9.56 -19.16 10.40
CA THR A 267 10.84 -19.90 10.50
C THR A 267 11.52 -19.71 11.87
N ASP A 268 12.49 -20.57 12.17
CA ASP A 268 13.30 -20.46 13.40
C ASP A 268 14.04 -19.11 13.50
N ALA A 269 14.37 -18.48 12.35
CA ALA A 269 14.95 -17.15 12.31
C ALA A 269 13.98 -16.04 12.76
N GLY A 270 12.68 -16.31 12.79
CA GLY A 270 11.64 -15.35 13.16
C GLY A 270 10.99 -14.63 11.97
N GLY A 271 11.46 -14.86 10.74
CA GLY A 271 10.88 -14.32 9.51
C GLY A 271 9.89 -15.28 8.86
N TRP A 272 9.28 -14.82 7.77
CA TRP A 272 8.39 -15.61 6.92
C TRP A 272 8.86 -15.57 5.47
N HIS A 273 8.95 -16.74 4.83
CA HIS A 273 9.06 -16.78 3.37
C HIS A 273 7.78 -16.26 2.72
N TYR A 274 7.92 -15.68 1.53
CA TYR A 274 6.76 -15.15 0.80
C TYR A 274 5.69 -16.22 0.52
N SER A 275 6.12 -17.44 0.15
CA SER A 275 5.21 -18.53 -0.22
C SER A 275 5.54 -19.84 0.50
N VAL A 276 4.56 -20.73 0.53
CA VAL A 276 4.75 -22.13 0.97
C VAL A 276 4.41 -23.06 -0.20
N PRO A 277 5.32 -23.97 -0.59
CA PRO A 277 6.72 -24.02 -0.15
C PRO A 277 7.53 -22.79 -0.61
N ALA A 278 8.60 -22.46 0.10
CA ALA A 278 9.46 -21.31 -0.20
C ALA A 278 10.00 -21.33 -1.65
N SER A 279 10.22 -22.51 -2.23
CA SER A 279 10.70 -22.70 -3.61
C SER A 279 9.74 -22.20 -4.69
N ASN A 280 8.50 -21.88 -4.36
CA ASN A 280 7.53 -21.31 -5.30
C ASN A 280 7.76 -19.82 -5.58
N SER A 281 8.61 -19.15 -4.80
CA SER A 281 8.97 -17.75 -4.98
C SER A 281 10.49 -17.60 -5.08
N HIS A 282 10.94 -16.54 -5.76
CA HIS A 282 12.33 -16.09 -5.75
C HIS A 282 12.63 -15.16 -4.57
N LEU A 283 11.60 -14.71 -3.86
CA LEU A 283 11.73 -13.86 -2.67
C LEU A 283 12.10 -14.72 -1.46
N GLY A 284 13.10 -14.25 -0.69
CA GLY A 284 13.46 -14.77 0.61
C GLY A 284 12.59 -14.16 1.72
N TYR A 285 13.24 -13.60 2.73
CA TYR A 285 12.57 -12.80 3.77
C TYR A 285 12.52 -11.35 3.30
N ASP A 286 11.51 -10.99 2.52
CA ASP A 286 11.41 -9.64 2.02
C ASP A 286 10.78 -8.68 3.02
N ASN A 287 11.14 -7.40 2.90
CA ASN A 287 10.79 -6.36 3.86
C ASN A 287 9.28 -6.12 3.98
N PHE A 288 8.62 -5.71 2.87
CA PHE A 288 7.24 -5.23 2.99
C PHE A 288 6.20 -6.34 3.16
N HIS A 289 6.44 -7.56 2.65
CA HIS A 289 5.54 -8.69 2.92
C HIS A 289 5.66 -9.18 4.37
N THR A 290 6.87 -9.16 4.94
CA THR A 290 7.06 -9.35 6.39
C THR A 290 6.27 -8.30 7.18
N GLY A 291 6.32 -7.05 6.74
CA GLY A 291 5.52 -5.96 7.33
C GLY A 291 4.02 -6.21 7.28
N PHE A 292 3.47 -6.78 6.18
CA PHE A 292 2.04 -7.14 6.10
C PHE A 292 1.63 -8.21 7.11
N VAL A 293 2.47 -9.23 7.29
CA VAL A 293 2.24 -10.27 8.31
C VAL A 293 2.21 -9.64 9.70
N LEU A 294 3.20 -8.83 10.03
CA LEU A 294 3.31 -8.16 11.32
C LEU A 294 2.18 -7.17 11.57
N GLU A 295 1.77 -6.39 10.57
CA GLU A 295 0.61 -5.50 10.67
C GLU A 295 -0.66 -6.28 11.00
N SER A 296 -0.89 -7.41 10.35
CA SER A 296 -2.07 -8.25 10.56
C SER A 296 -2.04 -8.90 11.95
N LEU A 297 -0.93 -9.52 12.32
CA LEU A 297 -0.74 -10.09 13.67
C LEU A 297 -0.87 -9.03 14.76
N SER A 298 -0.41 -7.80 14.55
CA SER A 298 -0.46 -6.73 15.56
C SER A 298 -1.87 -6.42 16.05
N ARG A 299 -2.88 -6.66 15.23
CA ARG A 299 -4.29 -6.48 15.59
C ARG A 299 -4.83 -7.70 16.31
N TYR A 300 -4.54 -8.89 15.78
CA TYR A 300 -4.99 -10.14 16.36
C TYR A 300 -4.48 -10.36 17.78
N VAL A 301 -3.19 -10.11 18.03
CA VAL A 301 -2.57 -10.31 19.36
C VAL A 301 -3.10 -9.39 20.46
N ARG A 302 -3.83 -8.33 20.12
CA ARG A 302 -4.50 -7.49 21.14
C ARG A 302 -5.73 -8.16 21.73
N ASP A 303 -6.34 -9.05 20.97
CA ASP A 303 -7.64 -9.64 21.27
C ASP A 303 -7.54 -11.07 21.82
N VAL A 304 -6.35 -11.69 21.76
CA VAL A 304 -6.13 -13.05 22.25
C VAL A 304 -5.38 -13.06 23.60
N ASP A 305 -5.43 -14.19 24.31
CA ASP A 305 -4.83 -14.39 25.62
C ASP A 305 -3.30 -14.13 25.60
N ALA A 306 -2.75 -13.82 26.76
CA ALA A 306 -1.34 -13.44 26.90
C ALA A 306 -0.37 -14.58 26.52
N ASP A 307 -0.77 -15.82 26.66
CA ASP A 307 0.00 -17.04 26.34
C ASP A 307 -0.29 -17.61 24.96
N HIS A 308 -1.13 -16.91 24.14
CA HIS A 308 -1.46 -17.36 22.80
C HIS A 308 -0.23 -17.36 21.89
N PRO A 309 0.05 -18.44 21.10
CA PRO A 309 1.26 -18.58 20.29
C PRO A 309 1.51 -17.42 19.29
N ALA A 310 0.46 -16.78 18.80
CA ALA A 310 0.57 -15.63 17.91
C ALA A 310 1.33 -14.45 18.54
N ARG A 311 1.33 -14.30 19.87
CA ARG A 311 2.08 -13.23 20.55
C ARG A 311 3.58 -13.45 20.47
N ASP A 312 4.05 -14.67 20.72
CA ASP A 312 5.46 -15.02 20.59
C ASP A 312 5.91 -14.87 19.11
N ALA A 313 5.10 -15.37 18.17
CA ALA A 313 5.38 -15.23 16.74
C ALA A 313 5.48 -13.75 16.33
N TYR A 314 4.57 -12.90 16.80
CA TYR A 314 4.62 -11.46 16.56
C TYR A 314 5.88 -10.81 17.11
N GLU A 315 6.25 -11.08 18.38
CA GLU A 315 7.44 -10.51 19.01
C GLU A 315 8.75 -10.97 18.36
N ARG A 316 8.87 -12.26 18.00
CA ARG A 316 10.01 -12.78 17.24
C ARG A 316 10.08 -12.13 15.86
N GLY A 317 8.95 -12.00 15.17
CA GLY A 317 8.87 -11.37 13.86
C GLY A 317 9.23 -9.89 13.89
N MET A 318 8.73 -9.13 14.87
CA MET A 318 9.09 -7.71 15.05
C MET A 318 10.59 -7.52 15.29
N ARG A 319 11.19 -8.40 16.11
CA ARG A 319 12.63 -8.38 16.35
C ARG A 319 13.41 -8.66 15.06
N PHE A 320 13.05 -9.76 14.36
CA PHE A 320 13.67 -10.13 13.08
C PHE A 320 13.59 -8.99 12.06
N HIS A 321 12.40 -8.41 11.89
CA HIS A 321 12.16 -7.34 10.93
C HIS A 321 13.01 -6.10 11.23
N ARG A 322 13.05 -5.67 12.49
CA ARG A 322 13.84 -4.52 12.93
C ARG A 322 15.34 -4.72 12.73
N GLU A 323 15.86 -5.91 13.04
CA GLU A 323 17.30 -6.19 13.04
C GLU A 323 17.85 -6.48 11.64
N ASN A 324 17.03 -6.99 10.71
CA ASN A 324 17.52 -7.49 9.42
C ASN A 324 17.11 -6.66 8.20
N HIS A 325 15.99 -5.90 8.27
CA HIS A 325 15.44 -5.24 7.10
C HIS A 325 15.74 -3.74 6.96
N PHE A 326 16.61 -3.20 7.80
CA PHE A 326 16.96 -1.77 7.74
C PHE A 326 18.45 -1.55 7.90
N GLU A 327 18.96 -0.57 7.16
CA GLU A 327 20.31 -0.06 7.35
C GLU A 327 20.35 0.85 8.61
N PRO A 328 21.54 1.10 9.17
CA PRO A 328 21.66 1.96 10.36
C PRO A 328 21.09 3.37 10.18
N ASP A 329 21.08 3.91 8.95
CA ASP A 329 20.51 5.23 8.63
C ASP A 329 19.00 5.22 8.41
N GLY A 330 18.37 4.03 8.43
CA GLY A 330 16.93 3.85 8.20
C GLY A 330 16.56 3.46 6.78
N ALA A 331 17.51 3.29 5.85
CA ALA A 331 17.20 2.81 4.51
C ALA A 331 16.54 1.42 4.57
N PRO A 332 15.37 1.20 3.96
CA PRO A 332 14.70 -0.09 3.96
C PRO A 332 15.38 -1.04 2.97
N LYS A 333 15.98 -2.12 3.46
CA LYS A 333 16.56 -3.16 2.62
C LYS A 333 15.46 -3.90 1.84
N PHE A 334 15.81 -4.51 0.71
CA PHE A 334 14.87 -5.27 -0.09
C PHE A 334 14.51 -6.61 0.58
N GLU A 335 15.54 -7.35 1.00
CA GLU A 335 15.46 -8.60 1.75
C GLU A 335 16.46 -8.54 2.93
N ASP A 336 16.42 -9.48 3.83
CA ASP A 336 17.31 -9.53 4.99
C ASP A 336 18.79 -9.58 4.60
N ASP A 337 19.14 -10.30 3.52
CA ASP A 337 20.49 -10.45 2.98
C ASP A 337 20.77 -9.57 1.74
N GLN A 338 19.76 -8.84 1.23
CA GLN A 338 19.87 -7.98 0.05
C GLN A 338 19.43 -6.55 0.33
N SER A 339 20.40 -5.63 0.49
CA SER A 339 20.12 -4.22 0.77
C SER A 339 19.32 -3.54 -0.36
N ARG A 340 19.73 -3.71 -1.61
CA ARG A 340 19.13 -2.97 -2.73
C ARG A 340 18.24 -3.85 -3.62
N PRO A 341 17.19 -3.25 -4.25
CA PRO A 341 16.85 -1.82 -4.27
C PRO A 341 16.21 -1.33 -2.96
N TYR A 342 16.46 -0.08 -2.57
CA TYR A 342 15.67 0.58 -1.52
C TYR A 342 14.37 1.08 -2.13
N ASP A 343 13.24 0.55 -1.68
CA ASP A 343 11.93 0.73 -2.32
C ASP A 343 10.99 1.56 -1.43
N ALA A 344 10.27 2.50 -2.05
CA ALA A 344 9.30 3.35 -1.35
C ALA A 344 8.18 2.55 -0.65
N HIS A 345 7.78 1.42 -1.23
CA HIS A 345 6.76 0.54 -0.62
C HIS A 345 7.26 -0.06 0.70
N ALA A 346 8.52 -0.53 0.74
CA ALA A 346 9.11 -1.04 1.97
C ALA A 346 9.20 0.06 3.05
N ALA A 347 9.58 1.29 2.66
CA ALA A 347 9.57 2.43 3.58
C ALA A 347 8.16 2.72 4.12
N ALA A 348 7.16 2.77 3.26
CA ALA A 348 5.77 3.01 3.66
C ALA A 348 5.25 1.93 4.62
N GLN A 349 5.52 0.65 4.32
CA GLN A 349 5.11 -0.45 5.18
C GLN A 349 5.84 -0.43 6.53
N ALA A 350 7.10 -0.02 6.57
CA ALA A 350 7.83 0.18 7.83
C ALA A 350 7.15 1.23 8.72
N LEU A 351 6.73 2.38 8.15
CA LEU A 351 5.97 3.39 8.90
C LEU A 351 4.69 2.80 9.50
N ILE A 352 3.96 1.98 8.73
CA ILE A 352 2.75 1.32 9.20
C ILE A 352 3.06 0.33 10.32
N THR A 353 4.07 -0.51 10.15
CA THR A 353 4.42 -1.60 11.08
C THR A 353 4.94 -1.06 12.41
N PHE A 354 5.93 -0.18 12.38
CA PHE A 354 6.63 0.31 13.58
C PHE A 354 5.89 1.41 14.35
N THR A 355 4.73 1.85 13.87
CA THR A 355 3.85 2.74 14.63
C THR A 355 2.70 2.02 15.33
N ARG A 356 2.60 0.70 15.22
CA ARG A 356 1.49 -0.10 15.77
C ARG A 356 1.57 -0.37 17.26
N ARG A 357 2.75 -0.33 17.85
CA ARG A 357 2.94 -0.55 19.28
C ARG A 357 3.70 0.60 19.94
N ASP A 358 3.54 0.71 21.23
CA ASP A 358 4.20 1.75 22.02
C ASP A 358 5.59 1.27 22.48
N ASP A 359 6.53 1.23 21.53
CA ASP A 359 7.93 0.83 21.72
C ASP A 359 8.83 1.98 21.25
N PRO A 360 9.70 2.53 22.12
CA PRO A 360 10.59 3.64 21.76
C PRO A 360 11.58 3.30 20.63
N ALA A 361 12.06 2.05 20.55
CA ALA A 361 12.99 1.64 19.50
C ALA A 361 12.29 1.56 18.13
N ASP A 362 11.04 1.08 18.10
CA ASP A 362 10.22 1.08 16.90
C ASP A 362 9.88 2.49 16.44
N ALA A 363 9.51 3.37 17.37
CA ALA A 363 9.23 4.78 17.07
C ALA A 363 10.48 5.50 16.52
N GLU A 364 11.67 5.20 17.04
CA GLU A 364 12.93 5.76 16.56
C GLU A 364 13.26 5.22 15.16
N LEU A 365 13.08 3.93 14.90
CA LEU A 365 13.28 3.35 13.57
C LEU A 365 12.31 3.96 12.56
N ALA A 366 11.04 4.08 12.88
CA ALA A 366 10.06 4.73 12.01
C ALA A 366 10.46 6.16 11.64
N ARG A 367 10.99 6.95 12.60
CA ARG A 367 11.49 8.31 12.33
C ARG A 367 12.71 8.30 11.40
N ARG A 368 13.66 7.39 11.59
CA ARG A 368 14.84 7.27 10.71
C ARG A 368 14.44 6.85 9.30
N VAL A 369 13.55 5.85 9.17
CA VAL A 369 13.01 5.43 7.86
C VAL A 369 12.33 6.59 7.16
N LEU A 370 11.48 7.35 7.87
CA LEU A 370 10.81 8.51 7.29
C LEU A 370 11.81 9.59 6.86
N GLY A 371 12.80 9.91 7.72
CA GLY A 371 13.84 10.89 7.43
C GLY A 371 14.63 10.51 6.18
N TRP A 372 15.09 9.27 6.10
CA TRP A 372 15.80 8.74 4.95
C TRP A 372 14.93 8.81 3.67
N THR A 373 13.66 8.42 3.77
CA THR A 373 12.75 8.36 2.63
C THR A 373 12.45 9.76 2.08
N VAL A 374 12.20 10.74 2.95
CA VAL A 374 11.98 12.13 2.54
C VAL A 374 13.23 12.75 1.92
N ASP A 375 14.41 12.44 2.45
CA ASP A 375 15.69 12.92 1.89
C ASP A 375 16.01 12.32 0.51
N ARG A 376 15.67 11.05 0.29
CA ARG A 376 16.17 10.26 -0.84
C ARG A 376 15.16 9.95 -1.93
N LEU A 377 13.88 9.83 -1.58
CA LEU A 377 12.83 9.37 -2.49
C LEU A 377 11.73 10.42 -2.73
N TYR A 378 11.69 11.53 -1.98
CA TYR A 378 10.67 12.54 -2.14
C TYR A 378 11.14 13.66 -3.09
N ASP A 379 10.35 13.93 -4.13
CA ASP A 379 10.54 15.02 -5.05
C ASP A 379 9.84 16.30 -4.56
N PRO A 380 10.48 17.49 -4.67
CA PRO A 380 9.87 18.76 -4.30
C PRO A 380 8.56 19.09 -5.04
N GLU A 381 8.28 18.47 -6.17
CA GLU A 381 7.00 18.55 -6.88
C GLU A 381 5.85 17.81 -6.18
N GLY A 382 6.12 17.12 -5.06
CA GLY A 382 5.10 16.51 -4.21
C GLY A 382 4.85 15.02 -4.48
N TYR A 383 5.78 14.29 -5.05
CA TYR A 383 5.64 12.86 -5.28
C TYR A 383 6.85 12.05 -4.80
N PHE A 384 6.73 10.73 -4.80
CA PHE A 384 7.80 9.81 -4.40
C PHE A 384 8.31 9.01 -5.59
N TYR A 385 9.62 8.93 -5.74
CA TYR A 385 10.29 7.97 -6.62
C TYR A 385 9.99 6.54 -6.18
N ARG A 386 10.05 5.59 -7.13
CA ARG A 386 9.84 4.19 -6.80
C ARG A 386 10.95 3.62 -5.93
N ARG A 387 12.21 3.71 -6.40
CA ARG A 387 13.32 3.01 -5.73
C ARG A 387 14.70 3.52 -6.12
N ILE A 388 15.65 3.31 -5.22
CA ILE A 388 17.07 3.51 -5.46
C ILE A 388 17.72 2.15 -5.73
N GLY A 389 18.12 1.91 -6.97
CA GLY A 389 18.77 0.68 -7.39
C GLY A 389 20.27 0.65 -7.08
N ARG A 390 20.92 -0.45 -7.45
CA ARG A 390 22.38 -0.60 -7.31
C ARG A 390 23.13 0.27 -8.34
N PHE A 391 22.61 0.36 -9.55
CA PHE A 391 23.25 1.04 -10.68
C PHE A 391 22.39 2.16 -11.25
N VAL A 392 21.08 2.01 -11.23
CA VAL A 392 20.10 2.94 -11.78
C VAL A 392 18.96 3.10 -10.80
N ASN A 393 18.53 4.35 -10.59
CA ASN A 393 17.33 4.66 -9.83
C ASN A 393 16.11 4.58 -10.75
N ASP A 394 14.97 4.17 -10.19
CA ASP A 394 13.68 4.26 -10.85
C ASP A 394 12.88 5.41 -10.19
N GLU A 395 12.92 6.56 -10.86
CA GLU A 395 12.28 7.80 -10.40
C GLU A 395 10.82 7.92 -10.87
N THR A 396 10.29 6.88 -11.52
CA THR A 396 8.89 6.88 -11.99
C THR A 396 7.92 6.94 -10.81
N PRO A 397 7.00 7.92 -10.78
CA PRO A 397 6.03 8.08 -9.69
C PRO A 397 4.84 7.12 -9.87
N TYR A 398 5.03 5.85 -9.61
CA TYR A 398 3.97 4.86 -9.74
C TYR A 398 2.82 5.10 -8.76
N ILE A 399 1.61 5.28 -9.30
CA ILE A 399 0.45 5.75 -8.52
C ILE A 399 0.11 4.82 -7.35
N ARG A 400 0.06 3.50 -7.58
CA ARG A 400 -0.21 2.52 -6.53
C ARG A 400 1.03 2.22 -5.71
N TRP A 401 2.18 1.96 -6.37
CA TRP A 401 3.37 1.37 -5.73
C TRP A 401 4.11 2.34 -4.82
N SER A 402 4.32 3.57 -5.26
CA SER A 402 5.01 4.58 -4.43
C SER A 402 4.04 5.62 -3.85
N GLN A 403 3.14 6.21 -4.63
CA GLN A 403 2.32 7.32 -4.13
C GLN A 403 1.29 6.86 -3.09
N ALA A 404 0.42 5.91 -3.43
CA ALA A 404 -0.63 5.47 -2.52
C ALA A 404 -0.08 4.84 -1.23
N TRP A 405 0.99 4.04 -1.34
CA TRP A 405 1.63 3.46 -0.17
C TRP A 405 2.30 4.50 0.72
N MET A 406 3.04 5.44 0.15
CA MET A 406 3.68 6.50 0.95
C MET A 406 2.65 7.41 1.62
N CYS A 407 1.57 7.78 0.94
CA CYS A 407 0.47 8.53 1.54
C CYS A 407 -0.13 7.76 2.74
N LEU A 408 -0.40 6.45 2.60
CA LEU A 408 -0.91 5.64 3.70
C LEU A 408 0.10 5.54 4.85
N GLY A 409 1.37 5.25 4.56
CA GLY A 409 2.42 5.15 5.58
C GLY A 409 2.58 6.44 6.37
N LEU A 410 2.60 7.60 5.68
CA LEU A 410 2.66 8.93 6.30
C LEU A 410 1.44 9.20 7.17
N SER A 411 0.22 8.94 6.69
CA SER A 411 -1.00 9.20 7.46
C SER A 411 -1.08 8.35 8.74
N VAL A 412 -0.64 7.08 8.67
CA VAL A 412 -0.56 6.21 9.85
C VAL A 412 0.49 6.73 10.86
N PHE A 413 1.65 7.16 10.37
CA PHE A 413 2.72 7.73 11.20
C PHE A 413 2.26 9.03 11.90
N LEU A 414 1.60 9.93 11.17
CA LEU A 414 1.10 11.21 11.69
C LEU A 414 -0.02 11.01 12.71
N LYS A 415 -0.89 10.05 12.50
CA LYS A 415 -2.00 9.75 13.41
C LYS A 415 -1.54 9.35 14.81
N ARG A 416 -0.44 8.62 14.93
CA ARG A 416 0.12 8.22 16.24
C ARG A 416 0.64 9.41 17.04
N LYS A 417 1.19 10.44 16.40
CA LYS A 417 1.81 11.58 17.07
C LYS A 417 0.83 12.70 17.45
N GLY A 418 -0.42 12.65 17.00
CA GLY A 418 -1.47 13.55 17.47
C GLY A 418 -1.94 13.32 18.90
N GLY A 419 -1.47 12.25 19.54
CA GLY A 419 -1.64 11.94 20.95
C GLY A 419 -0.27 11.78 21.60
N GLU A 420 0.22 12.85 22.20
CA GLU A 420 1.36 12.95 23.13
C GLU A 420 2.80 12.84 22.53
N VAL A 421 3.50 13.95 22.70
CA VAL A 421 4.92 14.06 23.03
C VAL A 421 5.01 14.22 24.54
#